data_3e238bcc9029ad9e040e0362bd32a436
#
_entry.id   3e238bcc9029ad9e040e0362bd32a436
#
_cell.length_a   1.000
_cell.length_b   1.000
_cell.length_c   1.000
_cell.angle_alpha   90.00
_cell.angle_beta   90.00
_cell.angle_gamma   90.00
#
_symmetry.space_group_name_H-M   'P 1'
#
loop_
_entity.id
_entity.type
_entity.pdbx_description
1 polymer ?
#
loop_
_entity_poly.entity_id
_entity_poly.type
_entity_poly.pdbx_seq_one_letter_code
_entity_poly.pdbx_strand_id
1 'polypeptide(L)'
;MPGLSFYDKQHIQKVAAQQAVIANIFNQFILSVSPYLRKWSDAGKNNVWIRNQRIESAVDRELLNLESMLYANISAFQKDGWERAEKKNDDFISQFIKGMSISSATKDGMFAHSLSAFETLKNDIDANGFKLSDRVWNITQQTKSQLEFYLDSGVVAGRNSNGISSDIRQILHKPDKRFRRIRNEKGELVLSQPMKDYHPGQGVYRSAYK
;
A
#
# COMPACT_ATOMS: atom_id res chain seq x y z
N MET A 1 -12.52 -31.62 1.53
CA MET A 1 -12.01 -30.59 2.44
C MET A 1 -13.15 -30.19 3.35
N PRO A 2 -12.98 -30.10 4.68
CA PRO A 2 -14.00 -29.54 5.54
C PRO A 2 -14.31 -28.12 5.06
N GLY A 3 -15.59 -27.79 4.95
CA GLY A 3 -16.01 -26.47 4.46
C GLY A 3 -15.52 -25.35 5.38
N LEU A 4 -15.17 -24.20 4.82
CA LEU A 4 -14.79 -23.02 5.59
C LEU A 4 -15.87 -22.67 6.61
N SER A 5 -15.44 -22.35 7.85
CA SER A 5 -16.37 -21.90 8.88
C SER A 5 -17.03 -20.56 8.48
N PHE A 6 -18.12 -20.19 9.15
CA PHE A 6 -18.76 -18.88 8.96
C PHE A 6 -17.75 -17.73 9.14
N TYR A 7 -16.94 -17.80 10.20
CA TYR A 7 -15.92 -16.78 10.50
C TYR A 7 -14.82 -16.68 9.44
N ASP A 8 -14.39 -17.83 8.88
CA ASP A 8 -13.37 -17.83 7.83
C ASP A 8 -13.90 -17.19 6.53
N LYS A 9 -15.15 -17.50 6.16
CA LYS A 9 -15.83 -16.86 5.02
C LYS A 9 -15.95 -15.36 5.21
N GLN A 10 -16.38 -14.92 6.40
CA GLN A 10 -16.49 -13.50 6.75
C GLN A 10 -15.12 -12.81 6.70
N HIS A 11 -14.08 -13.47 7.21
CA HIS A 11 -12.71 -12.94 7.16
C HIS A 11 -12.25 -12.72 5.71
N ILE A 12 -12.41 -13.69 4.83
CA ILE A 12 -12.05 -13.58 3.41
C ILE A 12 -12.77 -12.39 2.73
N GLN A 13 -14.09 -12.25 2.97
CA GLN A 13 -14.87 -11.15 2.42
C GLN A 13 -14.37 -9.78 2.93
N LYS A 14 -14.03 -9.69 4.21
CA LYS A 14 -13.50 -8.46 4.81
C LYS A 14 -12.13 -8.11 4.25
N VAL A 15 -11.23 -9.07 4.09
CA VAL A 15 -9.92 -8.84 3.47
C VAL A 15 -10.06 -8.32 2.04
N ALA A 16 -10.97 -8.89 1.24
CA ALA A 16 -11.25 -8.40 -0.11
C ALA A 16 -11.77 -6.95 -0.11
N ALA A 17 -12.68 -6.61 0.82
CA ALA A 17 -13.17 -5.25 0.98
C ALA A 17 -12.06 -4.27 1.41
N GLN A 18 -11.18 -4.68 2.31
CA GLN A 18 -10.02 -3.89 2.75
C GLN A 18 -9.05 -3.62 1.60
N GLN A 19 -8.80 -4.60 0.74
CA GLN A 19 -7.99 -4.40 -0.48
C GLN A 19 -8.59 -3.33 -1.39
N ALA A 20 -9.92 -3.32 -1.56
CA ALA A 20 -10.61 -2.30 -2.35
C ALA A 20 -10.45 -0.89 -1.74
N VAL A 21 -10.51 -0.77 -0.41
CA VAL A 21 -10.27 0.50 0.31
C VAL A 21 -8.85 0.99 0.06
N ILE A 22 -7.83 0.12 0.19
CA ILE A 22 -6.43 0.49 -0.07
C ILE A 22 -6.25 0.92 -1.52
N ALA A 23 -6.83 0.19 -2.49
CA ALA A 23 -6.78 0.58 -3.89
C ALA A 23 -7.40 1.96 -4.13
N ASN A 24 -8.53 2.27 -3.46
CA ASN A 24 -9.17 3.57 -3.56
C ASN A 24 -8.31 4.70 -2.95
N ILE A 25 -7.62 4.47 -1.85
CA ILE A 25 -6.67 5.43 -1.26
C ILE A 25 -5.57 5.80 -2.27
N PHE A 26 -4.98 4.82 -2.94
CA PHE A 26 -4.01 5.08 -4.00
C PHE A 26 -4.63 5.81 -5.19
N ASN A 27 -5.87 5.48 -5.59
CA ASN A 27 -6.57 6.21 -6.65
C ASN A 27 -6.78 7.68 -6.31
N GLN A 28 -7.21 7.99 -5.10
CA GLN A 28 -7.36 9.36 -4.64
C GLN A 28 -6.03 10.10 -4.62
N PHE A 29 -4.97 9.47 -4.15
CA PHE A 29 -3.62 10.04 -4.21
C PHE A 29 -3.21 10.37 -5.65
N ILE A 30 -3.44 9.48 -6.62
CA ILE A 30 -3.12 9.73 -8.03
C ILE A 30 -3.89 10.93 -8.57
N LEU A 31 -5.18 11.01 -8.24
CA LEU A 31 -6.03 12.11 -8.68
C LEU A 31 -5.55 13.44 -8.10
N SER A 32 -5.11 13.45 -6.84
CA SER A 32 -4.62 14.66 -6.17
C SER A 32 -3.26 15.13 -6.69
N VAL A 33 -2.33 14.21 -7.01
CA VAL A 33 -1.01 14.60 -7.53
C VAL A 33 -1.00 14.88 -9.03
N SER A 34 -1.91 14.29 -9.81
CA SER A 34 -1.95 14.43 -11.28
C SER A 34 -1.90 15.88 -11.79
N PRO A 35 -2.60 16.87 -11.19
CA PRO A 35 -2.52 18.26 -11.63
C PRO A 35 -1.13 18.87 -11.44
N TYR A 36 -0.44 18.51 -10.36
CA TYR A 36 0.91 18.98 -10.10
C TYR A 36 1.92 18.40 -11.08
N LEU A 37 1.80 17.10 -11.37
CA LEU A 37 2.66 16.42 -12.33
C LEU A 37 2.49 16.98 -13.75
N ARG A 38 1.27 17.34 -14.15
CA ARG A 38 1.02 18.01 -15.44
C ARG A 38 1.71 19.38 -15.50
N LYS A 39 1.54 20.20 -14.47
CA LYS A 39 2.18 21.51 -14.39
C LYS A 39 3.70 21.41 -14.44
N TRP A 40 4.24 20.32 -13.88
CA TRP A 40 5.67 20.10 -13.85
C TRP A 40 6.23 19.75 -15.24
N SER A 41 5.56 18.89 -15.99
CA SER A 41 5.96 18.54 -17.36
C SER A 41 5.83 19.73 -18.33
N ASP A 42 4.81 20.59 -18.13
CA ASP A 42 4.56 21.75 -18.99
C ASP A 42 5.58 22.90 -18.73
N ALA A 43 6.21 22.93 -17.55
CA ALA A 43 7.24 23.90 -17.21
C ALA A 43 8.58 23.63 -17.90
N GLY A 44 8.80 22.43 -18.42
CA GLY A 44 10.03 21.98 -19.07
C GLY A 44 10.00 22.16 -20.60
N LYS A 45 9.87 23.38 -21.13
CA LYS A 45 9.83 23.64 -22.57
C LYS A 45 11.06 23.19 -23.38
N ASN A 46 12.14 22.78 -22.72
CA ASN A 46 13.42 22.42 -23.35
C ASN A 46 13.91 20.99 -23.02
N ASN A 47 13.02 20.05 -22.71
CA ASN A 47 13.39 18.68 -22.32
C ASN A 47 14.37 18.57 -21.11
N VAL A 48 14.47 19.63 -20.32
CA VAL A 48 15.28 19.65 -19.11
C VAL A 48 14.35 19.65 -17.92
N TRP A 49 14.52 18.67 -17.04
CA TRP A 49 13.87 18.63 -15.75
C TRP A 49 14.31 19.84 -14.92
N ILE A 50 13.40 20.76 -14.66
CA ILE A 50 13.66 21.92 -13.81
C ILE A 50 13.02 21.66 -12.47
N ARG A 51 13.79 21.69 -11.40
CA ARG A 51 13.29 21.66 -10.03
C ARG A 51 12.26 22.77 -9.82
N ASN A 52 11.10 22.40 -9.33
CA ASN A 52 10.03 23.33 -8.97
C ASN A 52 9.59 23.10 -7.53
N GLN A 53 10.17 23.85 -6.60
CA GLN A 53 9.94 23.70 -5.17
C GLN A 53 8.46 23.74 -4.77
N ARG A 54 7.63 24.53 -5.44
CA ARG A 54 6.18 24.59 -5.14
C ARG A 54 5.48 23.30 -5.50
N ILE A 55 5.84 22.71 -6.64
CA ILE A 55 5.25 21.44 -7.09
C ILE A 55 5.77 20.30 -6.22
N GLU A 56 7.07 20.27 -5.92
CA GLU A 56 7.68 19.27 -5.03
C GLU A 56 7.01 19.31 -3.65
N SER A 57 6.87 20.47 -3.03
CA SER A 57 6.19 20.62 -1.74
C SER A 57 4.71 20.23 -1.78
N ALA A 58 4.04 20.44 -2.90
CA ALA A 58 2.65 20.01 -3.07
C ALA A 58 2.56 18.48 -3.17
N VAL A 59 3.43 17.83 -3.93
CA VAL A 59 3.51 16.38 -4.04
C VAL A 59 3.89 15.74 -2.71
N ASP A 60 4.86 16.30 -2.00
CA ASP A 60 5.27 15.82 -0.66
C ASP A 60 4.10 15.88 0.34
N ARG A 61 3.26 16.92 0.28
CA ARG A 61 2.04 17.01 1.10
C ARG A 61 1.04 15.89 0.79
N GLU A 62 0.83 15.60 -0.49
CA GLU A 62 -0.05 14.51 -0.89
C GLU A 62 0.51 13.13 -0.49
N LEU A 63 1.84 12.98 -0.48
CA LEU A 63 2.48 11.77 0.05
C LEU A 63 2.28 11.61 1.56
N LEU A 64 2.35 12.69 2.33
CA LEU A 64 2.03 12.67 3.77
C LEU A 64 0.56 12.32 4.02
N ASN A 65 -0.35 12.83 3.19
CA ASN A 65 -1.77 12.46 3.25
C ASN A 65 -1.95 10.97 2.95
N LEU A 66 -1.28 10.45 1.92
CA LEU A 66 -1.29 9.01 1.58
C LEU A 66 -0.81 8.17 2.77
N GLU A 67 0.32 8.54 3.38
CA GLU A 67 0.88 7.86 4.56
C GLU A 67 -0.13 7.82 5.71
N SER A 68 -0.72 8.98 6.04
CA SER A 68 -1.71 9.10 7.11
C SER A 68 -2.96 8.25 6.85
N MET A 69 -3.48 8.27 5.62
CA MET A 69 -4.65 7.47 5.23
C MET A 69 -4.35 5.97 5.26
N LEU A 70 -3.20 5.53 4.78
CA LEU A 70 -2.78 4.13 4.82
C LEU A 70 -2.64 3.66 6.27
N TYR A 71 -1.93 4.42 7.10
CA TYR A 71 -1.73 4.06 8.51
C TYR A 71 -3.06 3.94 9.27
N ALA A 72 -3.93 4.93 9.13
CA ALA A 72 -5.23 4.94 9.80
C ALA A 72 -6.10 3.74 9.39
N ASN A 73 -6.21 3.48 8.08
CA ASN A 73 -7.04 2.38 7.58
C ASN A 73 -6.45 1.01 7.92
N ILE A 74 -5.14 0.79 7.78
CA ILE A 74 -4.52 -0.48 8.12
C ILE A 74 -4.64 -0.76 9.62
N SER A 75 -4.44 0.25 10.48
CA SER A 75 -4.65 0.13 11.92
C SER A 75 -6.10 -0.25 12.26
N ALA A 76 -7.07 0.37 11.59
CA ALA A 76 -8.49 0.02 11.76
C ALA A 76 -8.80 -1.40 11.29
N PHE A 77 -8.18 -1.85 10.19
CA PHE A 77 -8.34 -3.22 9.69
C PHE A 77 -7.74 -4.26 10.64
N GLN A 78 -6.61 -3.97 11.25
CA GLN A 78 -6.01 -4.82 12.27
C GLN A 78 -6.93 -4.95 13.48
N LYS A 79 -7.50 -3.83 13.95
CA LYS A 79 -8.46 -3.83 15.06
C LYS A 79 -9.71 -4.66 14.75
N ASP A 80 -10.33 -4.44 13.60
CA ASP A 80 -11.50 -5.20 13.14
C ASP A 80 -11.18 -6.71 13.00
N GLY A 81 -9.97 -7.05 12.55
CA GLY A 81 -9.48 -8.43 12.50
C GLY A 81 -9.34 -9.05 13.88
N TRP A 82 -8.78 -8.31 14.83
CA TRP A 82 -8.62 -8.72 16.22
C TRP A 82 -9.98 -8.99 16.88
N GLU A 83 -10.91 -8.04 16.81
CA GLU A 83 -12.25 -8.15 17.40
C GLU A 83 -13.03 -9.36 16.83
N ARG A 84 -12.87 -9.66 15.54
CA ARG A 84 -13.46 -10.87 14.94
C ARG A 84 -12.80 -12.15 15.43
N ALA A 85 -11.51 -12.15 15.63
CA ALA A 85 -10.80 -13.31 16.18
C ALA A 85 -11.22 -13.59 17.62
N GLU A 86 -11.37 -12.55 18.44
CA GLU A 86 -11.91 -12.66 19.81
C GLU A 86 -13.32 -13.25 19.79
N LYS A 87 -14.22 -12.70 18.97
CA LYS A 87 -15.58 -13.23 18.84
C LYS A 87 -15.63 -14.69 18.39
N LYS A 88 -14.79 -15.08 17.43
CA LYS A 88 -14.67 -16.49 17.01
C LYS A 88 -14.25 -17.37 18.16
N ASN A 89 -13.28 -16.91 18.96
CA ASN A 89 -12.76 -17.63 20.11
C ASN A 89 -13.82 -17.75 21.20
N ASP A 90 -14.58 -16.68 21.49
CA ASP A 90 -15.67 -16.70 22.48
C ASP A 90 -16.76 -17.68 22.10
N ASP A 91 -17.19 -17.68 20.85
CA ASP A 91 -18.19 -18.64 20.38
C ASP A 91 -17.69 -20.09 20.49
N PHE A 92 -16.41 -20.32 20.18
CA PHE A 92 -15.79 -21.64 20.34
C PHE A 92 -15.75 -22.06 21.81
N ILE A 93 -15.26 -21.18 22.70
CA ILE A 93 -15.21 -21.44 24.15
C ILE A 93 -16.61 -21.69 24.69
N SER A 94 -17.60 -20.85 24.32
CA SER A 94 -19.00 -20.98 24.75
C SER A 94 -19.59 -22.34 24.37
N GLN A 95 -19.29 -22.84 23.17
CA GLN A 95 -19.72 -24.15 22.72
C GLN A 95 -19.00 -25.28 23.46
N PHE A 96 -17.71 -25.12 23.69
CA PHE A 96 -16.89 -26.12 24.40
C PHE A 96 -17.33 -26.31 25.84
N ILE A 97 -17.58 -25.21 26.57
CA ILE A 97 -17.97 -25.25 28.00
C ILE A 97 -19.46 -25.54 28.22
N LYS A 98 -20.24 -25.71 27.16
CA LYS A 98 -21.66 -25.97 27.24
C LYS A 98 -21.94 -27.26 27.99
N GLY A 99 -22.66 -27.16 29.11
CA GLY A 99 -22.99 -28.29 29.99
C GLY A 99 -21.91 -28.60 31.04
N MET A 100 -20.81 -27.86 31.08
CA MET A 100 -19.80 -28.00 32.15
C MET A 100 -20.17 -27.17 33.38
N SER A 101 -19.93 -27.70 34.57
CA SER A 101 -20.05 -26.98 35.83
C SER A 101 -18.79 -26.15 36.06
N ILE A 102 -18.76 -24.91 35.57
CA ILE A 102 -17.63 -23.98 35.66
C ILE A 102 -18.01 -22.81 36.54
N SER A 103 -17.15 -22.37 37.44
CA SER A 103 -17.39 -21.19 38.29
C SER A 103 -17.55 -19.92 37.46
N SER A 104 -18.32 -18.95 37.98
CA SER A 104 -18.50 -17.65 37.35
C SER A 104 -17.16 -16.95 37.10
N ALA A 105 -16.30 -16.91 38.11
CA ALA A 105 -14.97 -16.28 38.01
C ALA A 105 -14.09 -16.91 36.90
N THR A 106 -14.16 -18.23 36.73
CA THR A 106 -13.44 -18.91 35.65
C THR A 106 -14.01 -18.55 34.28
N LYS A 107 -15.35 -18.47 34.16
CA LYS A 107 -16.00 -18.02 32.93
C LYS A 107 -15.60 -16.59 32.57
N ASP A 108 -15.67 -15.68 33.52
CA ASP A 108 -15.29 -14.27 33.32
C ASP A 108 -13.84 -14.16 32.85
N GLY A 109 -12.93 -14.97 33.41
CA GLY A 109 -11.55 -15.02 32.95
C GLY A 109 -11.36 -15.57 31.53
N MET A 110 -12.20 -16.54 31.11
CA MET A 110 -12.16 -17.11 29.74
C MET A 110 -12.60 -16.12 28.67
N PHE A 111 -13.48 -15.17 29.00
CA PHE A 111 -14.01 -14.16 28.09
C PHE A 111 -13.40 -12.77 28.31
N ALA A 112 -12.35 -12.68 29.11
CA ALA A 112 -11.65 -11.42 29.31
C ALA A 112 -10.84 -11.04 28.06
N HIS A 113 -11.23 -9.94 27.42
CA HIS A 113 -10.50 -9.38 26.29
C HIS A 113 -9.41 -8.43 26.77
N SER A 114 -8.23 -8.53 26.18
CA SER A 114 -7.08 -7.69 26.52
C SER A 114 -6.81 -6.64 25.43
N LEU A 115 -7.28 -5.42 25.65
CA LEU A 115 -6.92 -4.28 24.80
C LEU A 115 -5.40 -4.04 24.80
N SER A 116 -4.71 -4.32 25.91
CA SER A 116 -3.25 -4.20 25.99
C SER A 116 -2.53 -5.20 25.07
N ALA A 117 -3.08 -6.39 24.87
CA ALA A 117 -2.52 -7.36 23.93
C ALA A 117 -2.65 -6.88 22.47
N PHE A 118 -3.77 -6.26 22.12
CA PHE A 118 -3.91 -5.63 20.80
C PHE A 118 -2.93 -4.47 20.60
N GLU A 119 -2.77 -3.58 21.58
CA GLU A 119 -1.79 -2.49 21.49
C GLU A 119 -0.35 -3.01 21.40
N THR A 120 -0.03 -4.11 22.07
CA THR A 120 1.26 -4.80 21.94
C THR A 120 1.45 -5.30 20.50
N LEU A 121 0.46 -6.01 19.96
CA LEU A 121 0.50 -6.51 18.57
C LEU A 121 0.64 -5.35 17.54
N LYS A 122 -0.08 -4.26 17.73
CA LYS A 122 -0.02 -3.08 16.86
C LYS A 122 1.37 -2.45 16.84
N ASN A 123 2.07 -2.48 17.98
CA ASN A 123 3.41 -1.93 18.15
C ASN A 123 4.50 -2.97 17.92
N ASP A 124 4.12 -4.20 17.57
CA ASP A 124 5.06 -5.29 17.35
C ASP A 124 5.94 -5.02 16.13
N ILE A 125 7.15 -5.54 16.20
CA ILE A 125 8.19 -5.38 15.19
C ILE A 125 8.19 -6.63 14.33
N ASP A 126 8.13 -6.47 13.00
CA ASP A 126 8.20 -7.59 12.07
C ASP A 126 9.60 -8.24 12.04
N ALA A 127 9.74 -9.33 11.28
CA ALA A 127 11.01 -10.04 11.14
C ALA A 127 12.16 -9.18 10.58
N ASN A 128 11.85 -8.02 9.99
CA ASN A 128 12.82 -7.07 9.46
C ASN A 128 13.10 -5.89 10.43
N GLY A 129 12.52 -5.91 11.61
CA GLY A 129 12.71 -4.87 12.64
C GLY A 129 11.81 -3.63 12.45
N PHE A 130 10.74 -3.70 11.65
CA PHE A 130 9.86 -2.58 11.34
C PHE A 130 8.51 -2.66 12.04
N LYS A 131 8.10 -1.54 12.64
CA LYS A 131 6.72 -1.33 13.10
C LYS A 131 5.79 -1.05 11.91
N LEU A 132 4.48 -1.06 12.15
CA LEU A 132 3.50 -0.70 11.12
C LEU A 132 3.76 0.69 10.53
N SER A 133 4.09 1.68 11.35
CA SER A 133 4.44 3.05 10.89
C SER A 133 5.60 3.04 9.91
N ASP A 134 6.65 2.29 10.22
CA ASP A 134 7.86 2.22 9.39
C ASP A 134 7.57 1.55 8.05
N ARG A 135 6.72 0.51 8.06
CA ARG A 135 6.28 -0.18 6.83
C ARG A 135 5.44 0.73 5.95
N VAL A 136 4.50 1.49 6.53
CA VAL A 136 3.69 2.45 5.79
C VAL A 136 4.57 3.58 5.23
N TRP A 137 5.49 4.11 6.03
CA TRP A 137 6.46 5.10 5.58
C TRP A 137 7.31 4.57 4.41
N ASN A 138 7.83 3.34 4.49
CA ASN A 138 8.59 2.73 3.41
C ASN A 138 7.78 2.61 2.11
N ILE A 139 6.49 2.23 2.19
CA ILE A 139 5.59 2.20 1.03
C ILE A 139 5.46 3.59 0.41
N THR A 140 5.31 4.61 1.23
CA THR A 140 5.18 6.00 0.77
C THR A 140 6.46 6.51 0.12
N GLN A 141 7.64 6.21 0.69
CA GLN A 141 8.93 6.55 0.10
C GLN A 141 9.18 5.79 -1.23
N GLN A 142 8.82 4.53 -1.30
CA GLN A 142 8.86 3.78 -2.56
C GLN A 142 7.93 4.37 -3.61
N THR A 143 6.74 4.82 -3.21
CA THR A 143 5.79 5.50 -4.11
C THR A 143 6.40 6.80 -4.63
N LYS A 144 7.02 7.60 -3.78
CA LYS A 144 7.74 8.82 -4.17
C LYS A 144 8.83 8.52 -5.19
N SER A 145 9.72 7.58 -4.88
CA SER A 145 10.81 7.19 -5.78
C SER A 145 10.31 6.66 -7.14
N GLN A 146 9.19 5.96 -7.15
CA GLN A 146 8.56 5.52 -8.38
C GLN A 146 8.00 6.68 -9.20
N LEU A 147 7.34 7.64 -8.55
CA LEU A 147 6.84 8.85 -9.22
C LEU A 147 7.97 9.63 -9.86
N GLU A 148 9.04 9.88 -9.13
CA GLU A 148 10.24 10.57 -9.63
C GLU A 148 10.83 9.82 -10.82
N PHE A 149 10.95 8.48 -10.73
CA PHE A 149 11.43 7.63 -11.82
C PHE A 149 10.59 7.80 -13.10
N TYR A 150 9.28 7.70 -13.01
CA TYR A 150 8.41 7.76 -14.19
C TYR A 150 8.35 9.15 -14.80
N LEU A 151 8.42 10.17 -13.96
CA LEU A 151 8.49 11.56 -14.42
C LEU A 151 9.76 11.79 -15.23
N ASP A 152 10.91 11.45 -14.66
CA ASP A 152 12.20 11.70 -15.29
C ASP A 152 12.36 10.90 -16.58
N SER A 153 12.06 9.60 -16.56
CA SER A 153 12.10 8.76 -17.76
C SER A 153 11.13 9.25 -18.86
N GLY A 154 9.96 9.74 -18.47
CA GLY A 154 8.99 10.30 -19.41
C GLY A 154 9.47 11.60 -20.03
N VAL A 155 10.10 12.49 -19.25
CA VAL A 155 10.69 13.75 -19.73
C VAL A 155 11.86 13.48 -20.68
N VAL A 156 12.77 12.60 -20.28
CA VAL A 156 13.93 12.20 -21.12
C VAL A 156 13.48 11.59 -22.44
N ALA A 157 12.42 10.76 -22.44
CA ALA A 157 11.86 10.17 -23.65
C ALA A 157 11.00 11.15 -24.48
N GLY A 158 10.88 12.43 -24.08
CA GLY A 158 10.07 13.43 -24.76
C GLY A 158 8.57 13.15 -24.73
N ARG A 159 8.10 12.39 -23.73
CA ARG A 159 6.67 12.01 -23.61
C ARG A 159 5.86 13.20 -23.11
N ASN A 160 4.65 13.35 -23.63
CA ASN A 160 3.73 14.38 -23.17
C ASN A 160 3.17 14.06 -21.77
N SER A 161 2.74 15.09 -21.06
CA SER A 161 2.20 15.02 -19.70
C SER A 161 1.03 14.04 -19.55
N ASN A 162 0.18 13.90 -20.55
CA ASN A 162 -0.95 12.97 -20.53
C ASN A 162 -0.47 11.51 -20.57
N GLY A 163 0.55 11.21 -21.39
CA GLY A 163 1.18 9.89 -21.44
C GLY A 163 1.83 9.50 -20.11
N ILE A 164 2.62 10.41 -19.53
CA ILE A 164 3.27 10.21 -18.22
C ILE A 164 2.21 10.02 -17.13
N SER A 165 1.18 10.84 -17.09
CA SER A 165 0.07 10.72 -16.12
C SER A 165 -0.69 9.40 -16.27
N SER A 166 -0.86 8.90 -17.51
CA SER A 166 -1.47 7.59 -17.77
C SER A 166 -0.63 6.46 -17.23
N ASP A 167 0.68 6.50 -17.45
CA ASP A 167 1.61 5.48 -16.95
C ASP A 167 1.65 5.44 -15.43
N ILE A 168 1.72 6.60 -14.78
CA ILE A 168 1.68 6.70 -13.32
C ILE A 168 0.40 6.06 -12.78
N ARG A 169 -0.77 6.34 -13.39
CA ARG A 169 -2.02 5.67 -13.00
C ARG A 169 -1.95 4.15 -13.18
N GLN A 170 -1.44 3.67 -14.30
CA GLN A 170 -1.35 2.23 -14.55
C GLN A 170 -0.46 1.52 -13.53
N ILE A 171 0.63 2.17 -13.10
CA ILE A 171 1.56 1.61 -12.12
C ILE A 171 0.94 1.50 -10.75
N LEU A 172 0.17 2.49 -10.35
CA LEU A 172 -0.47 2.51 -9.05
C LEU A 172 -1.69 1.58 -9.01
N HIS A 173 -2.41 1.39 -10.14
CA HIS A 173 -3.51 0.44 -10.26
C HIS A 173 -3.07 -1.02 -10.45
N LYS A 174 -1.88 -1.24 -11.01
CA LYS A 174 -1.35 -2.56 -11.30
C LYS A 174 0.01 -2.71 -10.61
N PRO A 175 0.05 -3.21 -9.37
CA PRO A 175 1.28 -3.35 -8.58
C PRO A 175 2.40 -4.09 -9.32
N ASP A 176 2.05 -5.06 -10.17
CA ASP A 176 2.99 -5.83 -10.98
C ASP A 176 3.74 -4.98 -12.01
N LYS A 177 3.22 -3.79 -12.33
CA LYS A 177 3.86 -2.82 -13.24
C LYS A 177 4.68 -1.75 -12.53
N ARG A 178 4.74 -1.76 -11.19
CA ARG A 178 5.59 -0.84 -10.42
C ARG A 178 7.07 -1.09 -10.60
N PHE A 179 7.43 -2.30 -10.98
CA PHE A 179 8.83 -2.71 -11.08
C PHE A 179 9.39 -2.40 -12.46
N ARG A 180 10.69 -2.17 -12.51
CA ARG A 180 11.45 -1.99 -13.76
C ARG A 180 11.31 -3.16 -14.71
N ARG A 181 11.09 -4.35 -14.14
CA ARG A 181 10.72 -5.56 -14.87
C ARG A 181 9.31 -5.97 -14.45
N ILE A 182 8.51 -6.32 -15.44
CA ILE A 182 7.14 -6.83 -15.29
C ILE A 182 7.08 -8.23 -15.88
N ARG A 183 6.15 -9.05 -15.39
CA ARG A 183 5.87 -10.33 -16.05
C ARG A 183 4.95 -10.09 -17.24
N ASN A 184 5.33 -10.63 -18.39
CA ASN A 184 4.46 -10.66 -19.57
C ASN A 184 3.39 -11.77 -19.43
N GLU A 185 2.53 -11.92 -20.44
CA GLU A 185 1.48 -12.94 -20.48
C GLU A 185 2.03 -14.38 -20.42
N LYS A 186 3.28 -14.59 -20.82
CA LYS A 186 3.98 -15.88 -20.74
C LYS A 186 4.70 -16.10 -19.40
N GLY A 187 4.59 -15.16 -18.45
CA GLY A 187 5.26 -15.24 -17.15
C GLY A 187 6.75 -14.83 -17.17
N GLU A 188 7.28 -14.38 -18.30
CA GLU A 188 8.67 -13.94 -18.44
C GLU A 188 8.87 -12.54 -17.90
N LEU A 189 10.01 -12.28 -17.25
CA LEU A 189 10.40 -10.96 -16.75
C LEU A 189 10.91 -10.09 -17.92
N VAL A 190 10.09 -9.14 -18.34
CA VAL A 190 10.40 -8.15 -19.37
C VAL A 190 10.53 -6.74 -18.78
N LEU A 191 11.25 -5.86 -19.48
CA LEU A 191 11.36 -4.46 -19.05
C LEU A 191 10.00 -3.77 -19.15
N SER A 192 9.66 -2.97 -18.12
CA SER A 192 8.51 -2.07 -18.16
C SER A 192 8.70 -1.00 -19.26
N GLN A 193 7.60 -0.40 -19.72
CA GLN A 193 7.68 0.60 -20.80
C GLN A 193 8.64 1.75 -20.47
N PRO A 194 8.61 2.37 -19.27
CA PRO A 194 9.56 3.40 -18.91
C PRO A 194 11.03 2.93 -18.95
N MET A 195 11.26 1.66 -18.65
CA MET A 195 12.60 1.09 -18.73
C MET A 195 13.05 0.82 -20.17
N LYS A 196 12.12 0.56 -21.08
CA LYS A 196 12.44 0.46 -22.53
C LYS A 196 12.77 1.82 -23.12
N ASP A 197 12.11 2.87 -22.60
CA ASP A 197 12.33 4.26 -23.05
C ASP A 197 13.62 4.86 -22.45
N TYR A 198 14.24 4.18 -21.49
CA TYR A 198 15.47 4.62 -20.84
C TYR A 198 16.70 4.36 -21.69
N HIS A 199 17.48 5.41 -21.93
CA HIS A 199 18.76 5.33 -22.62
C HIS A 199 19.92 5.32 -21.62
N PRO A 200 20.80 4.29 -21.65
CA PRO A 200 21.97 4.21 -20.76
C PRO A 200 22.82 5.47 -20.84
N GLY A 201 23.14 6.05 -19.71
CA GLY A 201 23.98 7.25 -19.63
C GLY A 201 23.22 8.54 -19.40
N GLN A 202 21.90 8.54 -19.43
CA GLN A 202 21.05 9.67 -19.08
C GLN A 202 20.57 9.55 -17.65
N GLY A 203 20.98 10.47 -16.77
CA GLY A 203 20.38 10.73 -15.49
C GLY A 203 20.53 9.71 -14.37
N VAL A 204 19.68 9.85 -13.41
CA VAL A 204 19.65 9.20 -12.08
C VAL A 204 19.51 7.66 -12.13
N TYR A 205 19.14 7.08 -13.26
CA TYR A 205 18.80 5.66 -13.38
C TYR A 205 19.98 4.72 -13.60
N ARG A 206 21.19 5.25 -13.74
CA ARG A 206 22.40 4.45 -13.82
C ARG A 206 22.58 3.51 -12.61
N SER A 207 22.25 3.99 -11.43
CA SER A 207 22.31 3.21 -10.18
C SER A 207 21.19 2.21 -10.05
N ALA A 208 20.12 2.41 -10.77
CA ALA A 208 18.93 1.59 -10.70
C ALA A 208 19.03 0.32 -11.57
N TYR A 209 20.03 0.25 -12.43
CA TYR A 209 20.35 -0.90 -13.30
C TYR A 209 21.34 -1.88 -12.68
N LYS A 210 22.04 -1.47 -11.65
CA LYS A 210 22.93 -2.34 -10.86
C LYS A 210 22.15 -2.94 -9.70
#